data_8e198060c314247e7b4ecf7831ed536a
#
_entry.id   8e198060c314247e7b4ecf7831ed536a
#
_cell.length_a   1.000
_cell.length_b   1.000
_cell.length_c   1.000
_cell.angle_alpha   90.00
_cell.angle_beta   90.00
_cell.angle_gamma   90.00
#
_symmetry.space_group_name_H-M   'P 1'
#
loop_
_entity.id
_entity.type
_entity.pdbx_description
1 polymer ?
#
loop_
_entity_poly.entity_id
_entity_poly.type
_entity_poly.pdbx_seq_one_letter_code
_entity_poly.pdbx_strand_id
1 'polypeptide(L)'
;MKPEVKPFRYCARSLDDGKISIREAVRFEANPENNFLYAVYYDDWNKFILTEPIFKANDNDELYRLISVISQFYHNNPEGLLDFVTTEFNI
;
A
#
# COMPACT_ATOMS: atom_id res chain seq x y z
N MET A 1 13.83 -21.70 9.08
CA MET A 1 12.98 -20.77 9.83
C MET A 1 12.70 -19.54 8.98
N LYS A 2 11.43 -19.29 8.72
CA LYS A 2 11.08 -18.09 7.94
C LYS A 2 11.21 -16.87 8.84
N PRO A 3 11.85 -15.79 8.38
CA PRO A 3 11.81 -14.55 9.14
C PRO A 3 10.36 -14.08 9.26
N GLU A 4 9.96 -13.72 10.46
CA GLU A 4 8.65 -13.13 10.66
C GLU A 4 8.66 -11.74 10.03
N VAL A 5 7.95 -11.60 8.91
CA VAL A 5 7.71 -10.30 8.32
C VAL A 5 6.45 -9.75 8.94
N LYS A 6 6.59 -8.70 9.75
CA LYS A 6 5.41 -8.00 10.28
C LYS A 6 4.84 -7.15 9.16
N PRO A 7 3.60 -7.40 8.75
CA PRO A 7 3.00 -6.61 7.69
C PRO A 7 2.67 -5.21 8.17
N PHE A 8 2.70 -4.28 7.24
CA PHE A 8 2.22 -2.92 7.46
C PHE A 8 0.70 -2.89 7.28
N ARG A 9 0.00 -2.27 8.20
CA ARG A 9 -1.45 -2.20 8.18
C ARG A 9 -1.89 -0.84 7.67
N TYR A 10 -2.88 -0.84 6.79
CA TYR A 10 -3.43 0.39 6.24
C TYR A 10 -4.92 0.27 6.02
N CYS A 11 -5.61 1.41 6.00
CA CYS A 11 -7.03 1.48 5.70
C CYS A 11 -7.23 1.71 4.21
N ALA A 12 -8.14 0.96 3.62
CA ALA A 12 -8.52 1.13 2.23
C ALA A 12 -10.03 1.40 2.16
N ARG A 13 -10.42 2.37 1.34
CA ARG A 13 -11.83 2.70 1.13
C ARG A 13 -12.23 2.33 -0.29
N SER A 14 -13.29 1.54 -0.40
CA SER A 14 -13.86 1.24 -1.70
C SER A 14 -14.64 2.45 -2.24
N LEU A 15 -14.46 2.75 -3.52
CA LEU A 15 -15.22 3.81 -4.18
C LEU A 15 -16.68 3.43 -4.42
N ASP A 16 -16.96 2.12 -4.56
CA ASP A 16 -18.31 1.67 -4.88
C ASP A 16 -19.28 1.87 -3.71
N ASP A 17 -18.88 1.45 -2.51
CA ASP A 17 -19.77 1.46 -1.36
C ASP A 17 -19.25 2.29 -0.19
N GLY A 18 -18.05 2.87 -0.32
CA GLY A 18 -17.44 3.67 0.72
C GLY A 18 -17.00 2.89 1.95
N LYS A 19 -17.07 1.57 1.90
CA LYS A 19 -16.68 0.75 3.04
C LYS A 19 -15.17 0.80 3.24
N ILE A 20 -14.79 0.89 4.51
CA ILE A 20 -13.38 0.90 4.90
C ILE A 20 -13.02 -0.52 5.35
N SER A 21 -11.93 -1.02 4.81
CA SER A 21 -11.36 -2.31 5.22
C SER A 21 -9.92 -2.11 5.66
N ILE A 22 -9.47 -2.96 6.59
CA ILE A 22 -8.07 -2.97 7.00
C ILE A 22 -7.36 -4.01 6.16
N ARG A 23 -6.27 -3.58 5.51
CA ARG A 23 -5.44 -4.46 4.67
C ARG A 23 -4.02 -4.48 5.21
N GLU A 24 -3.27 -5.47 4.78
CA GLU A 24 -1.89 -5.65 5.18
C GLU A 24 -1.00 -5.76 3.96
N ALA A 25 0.17 -5.12 4.04
CA ALA A 25 1.17 -5.17 2.99
C ALA A 25 2.54 -5.48 3.60
N VAL A 26 3.36 -6.21 2.87
CA VAL A 26 4.74 -6.46 3.30
C VAL A 26 5.64 -5.28 2.94
N ARG A 27 5.29 -4.54 1.90
CA ARG A 27 5.96 -3.30 1.51
C ARG A 27 5.09 -2.51 0.54
N PHE A 28 5.50 -1.29 0.27
CA PHE A 28 4.88 -0.44 -0.75
C PHE A 28 5.93 -0.15 -1.83
N GLU A 29 5.50 -0.14 -3.08
CA GLU A 29 6.37 0.13 -4.22
C GLU A 29 5.80 1.25 -5.07
N ALA A 30 6.65 2.16 -5.49
CA ALA A 30 6.30 3.24 -6.40
C ALA A 30 6.79 2.89 -7.81
N ASN A 31 5.93 3.06 -8.79
CA ASN A 31 6.31 2.87 -10.18
C ASN A 31 6.28 4.23 -10.90
N PRO A 32 7.45 4.83 -11.19
CA PRO A 32 7.50 6.14 -11.81
C PRO A 32 7.04 6.15 -13.27
N GLU A 33 6.95 5.00 -13.92
CA GLU A 33 6.52 4.93 -15.31
C GLU A 33 5.03 5.21 -15.45
N ASN A 34 4.23 4.81 -14.46
CA ASN A 34 2.78 4.99 -14.50
C ASN A 34 2.25 5.83 -13.33
N ASN A 35 3.13 6.27 -12.43
CA ASN A 35 2.80 7.05 -11.24
C ASN A 35 1.86 6.35 -10.26
N PHE A 36 1.82 5.02 -10.30
CA PHE A 36 1.07 4.25 -9.33
C PHE A 36 1.92 3.89 -8.11
N LEU A 37 1.27 3.94 -6.96
CA LEU A 37 1.78 3.31 -5.75
C LEU A 37 1.09 1.96 -5.59
N TYR A 38 1.89 0.94 -5.33
CA TYR A 38 1.40 -0.43 -5.16
C TYR A 38 1.62 -0.89 -3.73
N ALA A 39 0.64 -1.62 -3.20
CA ALA A 39 0.84 -2.44 -2.02
C ALA A 39 1.28 -3.83 -2.47
N VAL A 40 2.32 -4.34 -1.82
CA VAL A 40 2.86 -5.67 -2.12
C VAL A 40 2.54 -6.56 -0.94
N TYR A 41 1.88 -7.67 -1.20
CA TYR A 41 1.53 -8.60 -0.15
C TYR A 41 1.81 -10.03 -0.58
N TYR A 42 1.96 -10.90 0.43
CA TYR A 42 2.26 -12.30 0.20
C TYR A 42 0.98 -13.11 0.39
N ASP A 43 0.61 -13.85 -0.64
CA ASP A 43 -0.49 -14.79 -0.58
C ASP A 43 0.04 -16.15 -0.14
N ASP A 44 -0.08 -16.45 1.15
CA ASP A 44 0.38 -17.70 1.72
C ASP A 44 -0.31 -18.90 1.10
N TRP A 45 -1.55 -18.73 0.70
CA TRP A 45 -2.36 -19.80 0.14
C TRP A 45 -1.83 -20.26 -1.21
N ASN A 46 -1.50 -19.31 -2.06
CA ASN A 46 -0.99 -19.59 -3.40
C ASN A 46 0.53 -19.47 -3.51
N LYS A 47 1.19 -19.02 -2.45
CA LYS A 47 2.64 -18.81 -2.39
C LYS A 47 3.16 -17.85 -3.45
N PHE A 48 2.38 -16.83 -3.75
CA PHE A 48 2.74 -15.78 -4.69
C PHE A 48 2.90 -14.45 -3.97
N ILE A 49 3.76 -13.61 -4.55
CA ILE A 49 3.81 -12.20 -4.19
C ILE A 49 2.86 -11.48 -5.13
N LEU A 50 1.90 -10.79 -4.55
CA LEU A 50 0.90 -10.05 -5.29
C LEU A 50 1.10 -8.55 -5.11
N THR A 51 0.82 -7.79 -6.16
CA THR A 51 0.86 -6.34 -6.13
C THR A 51 -0.51 -5.79 -6.50
N GLU A 52 -0.94 -4.76 -5.78
CA GLU A 52 -2.22 -4.13 -6.02
C GLU A 52 -2.02 -2.61 -6.08
N PRO A 53 -2.49 -1.93 -7.14
CA PRO A 53 -2.40 -0.47 -7.19
C PRO A 53 -3.34 0.14 -6.15
N ILE A 54 -2.82 1.03 -5.32
CA ILE A 54 -3.59 1.64 -4.24
C ILE A 54 -3.73 3.15 -4.37
N PHE A 55 -2.90 3.78 -5.20
CA PHE A 55 -2.96 5.22 -5.38
C PHE A 55 -2.31 5.58 -6.71
N LYS A 56 -2.88 6.59 -7.39
CA LYS A 56 -2.27 7.16 -8.58
C LYS A 56 -1.89 8.61 -8.32
N ALA A 57 -0.60 8.90 -8.40
CA ALA A 57 -0.09 10.25 -8.27
C ALA A 57 -0.22 11.02 -9.58
N ASN A 58 -0.23 12.33 -9.50
CA ASN A 58 -0.30 13.20 -10.68
C ASN A 58 1.05 13.27 -11.41
N ASP A 59 2.14 13.12 -10.67
CA ASP A 59 3.50 13.15 -11.22
C ASP A 59 4.44 12.37 -10.31
N ASN A 60 5.71 12.25 -10.73
CA ASN A 60 6.70 11.50 -9.97
C ASN A 60 7.02 12.16 -8.63
N ASP A 61 7.04 13.48 -8.56
CA ASP A 61 7.34 14.18 -7.32
C ASP A 61 6.31 13.86 -6.24
N GLU A 62 5.04 13.87 -6.60
CA GLU A 62 3.97 13.49 -5.68
C GLU A 62 4.09 12.03 -5.26
N LEU A 63 4.43 11.16 -6.19
CA LEU A 63 4.60 9.73 -5.92
C LEU A 63 5.71 9.48 -4.90
N TYR A 64 6.86 10.10 -5.09
CA TYR A 64 7.99 9.93 -4.17
C TYR A 64 7.74 10.59 -2.82
N ARG A 65 7.03 11.71 -2.82
CA ARG A 65 6.63 12.35 -1.57
C ARG A 65 5.70 11.44 -0.77
N LEU A 66 4.76 10.80 -1.44
CA LEU A 66 3.82 9.89 -0.80
C LEU A 66 4.55 8.70 -0.19
N ILE A 67 5.48 8.09 -0.93
CA ILE A 67 6.21 6.94 -0.39
C ILE A 67 7.09 7.33 0.79
N SER A 68 7.64 8.53 0.78
CA SER A 68 8.42 9.06 1.91
C SER A 68 7.54 9.23 3.14
N VAL A 69 6.34 9.77 2.97
CA VAL A 69 5.38 9.96 4.07
C VAL A 69 5.00 8.62 4.67
N ILE A 70 4.70 7.65 3.84
CA ILE A 70 4.34 6.30 4.28
C ILE A 70 5.50 5.65 5.04
N SER A 71 6.70 5.74 4.48
CA SER A 71 7.90 5.18 5.12
C SER A 71 8.15 5.80 6.49
N GLN A 72 8.01 7.12 6.59
CA GLN A 72 8.20 7.82 7.84
C GLN A 72 7.13 7.47 8.87
N PHE A 73 5.89 7.32 8.41
CA PHE A 73 4.81 6.91 9.30
C PHE A 73 5.12 5.58 9.97
N TYR A 74 5.50 4.58 9.19
CA TYR A 74 5.79 3.25 9.75
C TYR A 74 7.11 3.19 10.50
N HIS A 75 8.04 4.06 10.17
CA HIS A 75 9.27 4.19 10.97
C HIS A 75 8.94 4.65 12.40
N ASN A 76 8.03 5.61 12.53
CA ASN A 76 7.62 6.16 13.82
C ASN A 76 6.56 5.29 14.52
N ASN A 77 5.77 4.55 13.75
CA ASN A 77 4.66 3.76 14.27
C ASN A 77 4.66 2.37 13.60
N PRO A 78 5.59 1.48 14.00
CA PRO A 78 5.74 0.18 13.33
C PRO A 78 4.48 -0.69 13.34
N GLU A 79 3.64 -0.52 14.36
CA GLU A 79 2.38 -1.26 14.49
C GLU A 79 1.17 -0.37 14.22
N GLY A 80 1.41 0.83 13.67
CA GLY A 80 0.35 1.78 13.41
C GLY A 80 -0.52 1.38 12.23
N LEU A 81 -1.72 1.94 12.21
CA LEU A 81 -2.68 1.76 11.13
C LEU A 81 -2.70 3.04 10.31
N LEU A 82 -2.16 2.99 9.10
CA LEU A 82 -2.16 4.13 8.20
C LEU A 82 -3.55 4.34 7.63
N ASP A 83 -4.11 5.51 7.88
CA ASP A 83 -5.38 5.90 7.28
C ASP A 83 -5.11 6.39 5.86
N PHE A 84 -5.19 5.46 4.93
CA PHE A 84 -4.89 5.71 3.52
C PHE A 84 -6.11 5.36 2.69
N VAL A 85 -6.62 6.36 1.98
CA VAL A 85 -7.76 6.15 1.10
C VAL A 85 -7.26 5.68 -0.26
N THR A 86 -7.53 4.42 -0.56
CA THR A 86 -7.24 3.91 -1.89
C THR A 86 -8.36 4.33 -2.83
N THR A 87 -7.97 4.73 -4.04
CA THR A 87 -8.93 4.91 -5.11
C THR A 87 -8.98 3.64 -5.95
N GLU A 88 -10.17 3.23 -6.35
CA GLU A 88 -10.30 2.15 -7.31
C GLU A 88 -9.91 2.71 -8.68
N PHE A 89 -8.94 2.08 -9.28
CA PHE A 89 -8.51 2.49 -10.61
C PHE A 89 -9.12 1.53 -11.62
N ASN A 90 -9.91 2.07 -12.51
CA ASN A 90 -10.36 1.35 -13.69
C ASN A 90 -9.18 1.27 -14.65
N ILE A 91 -8.47 0.20 -14.54
CA ILE A 91 -7.34 -0.07 -15.43
C ILE A 91 -7.83 -0.83 -16.64
#